data_9fef8859c3eaed682345fceed1ae2b2a
#
_entry.id   9fef8859c3eaed682345fceed1ae2b2a
#
_cell.length_a   1.000
_cell.length_b   1.000
_cell.length_c   1.000
_cell.angle_alpha   90.00
_cell.angle_beta   90.00
_cell.angle_gamma   90.00
#
_symmetry.space_group_name_H-M   'P 1'
#
loop_
_entity.id
_entity.type
_entity.pdbx_description
1 polymer ?
#
loop_
_entity_poly.entity_id
_entity_poly.type
_entity_poly.pdbx_seq_one_letter_code
_entity_poly.pdbx_strand_id
1 'polypeptide(L)'
;MLAPAGQRALLSMQAQGDGGYGDVGKSFAGCTATVVIITRTEIICANAGDSRTVLCRSGRAKEMSEDHKPENPGELSRIQRSGGFVEDGRVNGMLALSRALGDFEYKGNTQLPCRDQAVSPFPDVRIEPIDAGTQYICLACDGIWDVKTSQQAIDFLTARVYRSNFNQRVSMSDMETGMGQLLDDCCARDIASSQGLGCDNMTAIIVEINQNK
;
A
#
# COMPACT_ATOMS: atom_id res chain seq x y z
N MET A 1 -19.35 1.72 22.52
CA MET A 1 -19.04 0.56 21.64
C MET A 1 -17.54 0.36 21.66
N LEU A 2 -17.05 -0.80 22.05
CA LEU A 2 -15.63 -1.11 22.04
C LEU A 2 -15.20 -1.40 20.61
N ALA A 3 -14.13 -0.73 20.11
CA ALA A 3 -13.57 -0.98 18.79
C ALA A 3 -13.18 -2.46 18.60
N PRO A 4 -13.31 -3.04 17.39
CA PRO A 4 -12.90 -4.41 17.09
C PRO A 4 -11.45 -4.67 17.49
N ALA A 5 -11.11 -5.92 17.84
CA ALA A 5 -9.78 -6.29 18.37
C ALA A 5 -8.61 -5.86 17.47
N GLY A 6 -8.78 -5.91 16.13
CA GLY A 6 -7.78 -5.46 15.16
C GLY A 6 -7.51 -3.96 15.21
N GLN A 7 -8.56 -3.15 15.41
CA GLN A 7 -8.42 -1.71 15.56
C GLN A 7 -7.67 -1.33 16.84
N ARG A 8 -7.82 -2.12 17.94
CA ARG A 8 -7.08 -1.91 19.18
C ARG A 8 -5.60 -2.25 19.05
N ALA A 9 -5.25 -3.29 18.32
CA ALA A 9 -3.85 -3.65 18.07
C ALA A 9 -3.12 -2.56 17.27
N LEU A 10 -3.76 -2.02 16.24
CA LEU A 10 -3.22 -0.90 15.45
C LEU A 10 -3.10 0.39 16.27
N LEU A 11 -4.11 0.71 17.08
CA LEU A 11 -4.08 1.89 17.97
C LEU A 11 -3.01 1.77 19.06
N SER A 12 -2.69 0.55 19.54
CA SER A 12 -1.61 0.35 20.51
C SER A 12 -0.22 0.51 19.89
N MET A 13 -0.04 0.16 18.62
CA MET A 13 1.20 0.44 17.88
C MET A 13 1.40 1.94 17.64
N GLN A 14 0.32 2.70 17.51
CA GLN A 14 0.34 4.16 17.34
C GLN A 14 0.64 4.92 18.63
N ALA A 15 0.23 4.39 19.79
CA ALA A 15 0.42 5.05 21.09
C ALA A 15 1.87 5.02 21.61
N GLN A 16 2.74 4.21 21.05
CA GLN A 16 4.17 4.14 21.42
C GLN A 16 5.06 5.17 20.70
N GLY A 17 4.48 5.97 19.80
CA GLY A 17 5.19 7.01 19.03
C GLY A 17 5.38 8.36 19.74
N ASP A 18 4.83 8.58 20.93
CA ASP A 18 4.96 9.85 21.69
C ASP A 18 6.21 9.93 22.58
N GLY A 19 7.12 8.97 22.50
CA GLY A 19 8.44 9.06 23.09
C GLY A 19 9.29 10.07 22.32
N GLY A 20 9.63 11.19 22.96
CA GLY A 20 10.40 12.28 22.36
C GLY A 20 11.56 11.75 21.51
N TYR A 21 11.68 12.24 20.30
CA TYR A 21 12.76 11.96 19.36
C TYR A 21 14.09 12.43 19.97
N GLY A 22 14.70 11.60 20.84
CA GLY A 22 16.12 11.72 21.15
C GLY A 22 16.88 11.61 19.83
N ASP A 23 17.94 12.36 19.71
CA ASP A 23 18.86 12.55 18.58
C ASP A 23 19.22 11.20 17.87
N VAL A 24 18.26 10.61 17.20
CA VAL A 24 18.47 9.52 16.24
C VAL A 24 19.03 10.23 15.02
N GLY A 25 20.34 10.14 14.84
CA GLY A 25 21.08 10.86 13.83
C GLY A 25 20.27 10.98 12.53
N LYS A 26 20.18 12.18 11.99
CA LYS A 26 19.31 12.63 10.88
C LYS A 26 19.28 11.62 9.74
N SER A 27 18.45 10.59 9.87
CA SER A 27 18.16 9.69 8.77
C SER A 27 17.11 10.38 7.89
N PHE A 28 17.47 10.60 6.63
CA PHE A 28 16.56 11.09 5.60
C PHE A 28 15.78 9.94 4.95
N ALA A 29 15.95 8.72 5.45
CA ALA A 29 15.29 7.55 4.90
C ALA A 29 13.85 7.43 5.42
N GLY A 30 12.97 7.00 4.52
CA GLY A 30 11.60 6.63 4.82
C GLY A 30 11.16 5.43 4.00
N CYS A 31 9.99 4.91 4.32
CA CYS A 31 9.34 3.86 3.53
C CYS A 31 7.82 3.98 3.62
N THR A 32 7.15 3.52 2.58
CA THR A 32 5.71 3.22 2.63
C THR A 32 5.47 1.96 3.46
N ALA A 33 4.25 1.77 3.91
CA ALA A 33 3.85 0.54 4.59
C ALA A 33 2.43 0.16 4.18
N THR A 34 2.26 -1.04 3.63
CA THR A 34 0.96 -1.68 3.44
C THR A 34 0.94 -2.99 4.20
N VAL A 35 -0.03 -3.16 5.10
CA VAL A 35 -0.12 -4.30 6.02
C VAL A 35 -1.50 -4.89 5.93
N VAL A 36 -1.58 -6.23 5.83
CA VAL A 36 -2.85 -6.96 5.83
C VAL A 36 -2.88 -7.94 6.99
N ILE A 37 -3.95 -7.89 7.76
CA ILE A 37 -4.29 -8.87 8.79
C ILE A 37 -5.51 -9.65 8.31
N ILE A 38 -5.38 -10.97 8.24
CA ILE A 38 -6.44 -11.87 7.84
C ILE A 38 -6.92 -12.61 9.09
N THR A 39 -8.20 -12.45 9.41
CA THR A 39 -8.89 -13.18 10.46
C THR A 39 -9.73 -14.31 9.85
N ARG A 40 -10.54 -14.98 10.64
CA ARG A 40 -11.48 -15.99 10.12
C ARG A 40 -12.63 -15.40 9.30
N THR A 41 -12.96 -14.14 9.53
CA THR A 41 -14.17 -13.50 8.97
C THR A 41 -13.89 -12.21 8.23
N GLU A 42 -12.72 -11.60 8.41
CA GLU A 42 -12.41 -10.26 7.92
C GLU A 42 -10.97 -10.16 7.43
N ILE A 43 -10.78 -9.27 6.49
CA ILE A 43 -9.49 -8.79 6.00
C ILE A 43 -9.37 -7.33 6.42
N ILE A 44 -8.30 -7.00 7.13
CA ILE A 44 -8.01 -5.66 7.61
C ILE A 44 -6.76 -5.18 6.89
N CYS A 45 -6.84 -4.09 6.14
CA CYS A 45 -5.71 -3.46 5.47
C CYS A 45 -5.41 -2.12 6.13
N ALA A 46 -4.14 -1.90 6.48
CA ALA A 46 -3.62 -0.61 6.93
C ALA A 46 -2.55 -0.14 5.96
N ASN A 47 -2.69 1.07 5.43
CA ASN A 47 -1.80 1.62 4.40
C ASN A 47 -1.32 3.03 4.76
N ALA A 48 -0.02 3.27 4.63
CA ALA A 48 0.62 4.58 4.69
C ALA A 48 1.62 4.72 3.54
N GLY A 49 1.31 5.55 2.56
CA GLY A 49 2.08 5.74 1.33
C GLY A 49 1.32 5.29 0.09
N ASP A 50 2.04 5.10 -0.99
CA ASP A 50 1.53 4.79 -2.32
C ASP A 50 1.80 3.35 -2.78
N SER A 51 2.27 2.47 -1.89
CA SER A 51 2.04 1.04 -2.04
C SER A 51 0.54 0.76 -1.95
N ARG A 52 0.06 -0.28 -2.61
CA ARG A 52 -1.37 -0.58 -2.66
C ARG A 52 -1.65 -2.05 -2.39
N THR A 53 -2.79 -2.30 -1.76
CA THR A 53 -3.37 -3.63 -1.55
C THR A 53 -4.67 -3.75 -2.32
N VAL A 54 -4.79 -4.81 -3.10
CA VAL A 54 -5.98 -5.12 -3.91
C VAL A 54 -6.49 -6.52 -3.58
N LEU A 55 -7.77 -6.62 -3.27
CA LEU A 55 -8.48 -7.87 -3.07
C LEU A 55 -9.11 -8.32 -4.40
N CYS A 56 -8.87 -9.56 -4.79
CA CYS A 56 -9.65 -10.21 -5.84
C CYS A 56 -10.94 -10.78 -5.25
N ARG A 57 -12.08 -10.25 -5.69
CA ARG A 57 -13.41 -10.74 -5.33
C ARG A 57 -14.19 -11.08 -6.58
N SER A 58 -14.47 -12.37 -6.79
CA SER A 58 -15.15 -12.89 -7.98
C SER A 58 -14.52 -12.40 -9.30
N GLY A 59 -13.17 -12.41 -9.37
CA GLY A 59 -12.40 -11.96 -10.52
C GLY A 59 -12.33 -10.44 -10.69
N ARG A 60 -12.89 -9.65 -9.75
CA ARG A 60 -12.85 -8.19 -9.79
C ARG A 60 -11.90 -7.65 -8.75
N ALA A 61 -11.18 -6.60 -9.14
CA ALA A 61 -10.35 -5.84 -8.23
C ALA A 61 -11.20 -5.02 -7.27
N LYS A 62 -10.91 -5.16 -5.97
CA LYS A 62 -11.43 -4.30 -4.91
C LYS A 62 -10.25 -3.69 -4.17
N GLU A 63 -10.08 -2.40 -4.28
CA GLU A 63 -9.00 -1.69 -3.60
C GLU A 63 -9.21 -1.69 -2.09
N MET A 64 -8.21 -2.20 -1.37
CA MET A 64 -8.16 -2.23 0.09
C MET A 64 -7.40 -1.04 0.68
N SER A 65 -6.78 -0.24 -0.17
CA SER A 65 -6.09 1.00 0.19
C SER A 65 -6.30 2.05 -0.89
N GLU A 66 -5.98 3.27 -0.58
CA GLU A 66 -5.88 4.40 -1.51
C GLU A 66 -4.46 4.93 -1.42
N ASP A 67 -3.86 5.21 -2.56
CA ASP A 67 -2.50 5.74 -2.63
C ASP A 67 -2.46 7.15 -2.05
N HIS A 68 -1.53 7.42 -1.15
CA HIS A 68 -1.40 8.73 -0.51
C HIS A 68 -0.51 9.64 -1.36
N LYS A 69 -1.05 10.11 -2.49
CA LYS A 69 -0.35 11.09 -3.34
C LYS A 69 -0.56 12.51 -2.80
N PRO A 70 0.47 13.38 -2.87
CA PRO A 70 0.40 14.75 -2.30
C PRO A 70 -0.74 15.61 -2.83
N GLU A 71 -1.19 15.37 -4.07
CA GLU A 71 -2.26 16.11 -4.73
C GLU A 71 -3.67 15.69 -4.30
N ASN A 72 -3.83 14.56 -3.62
CA ASN A 72 -5.12 14.13 -3.11
C ASN A 72 -5.67 15.19 -2.14
N PRO A 73 -6.95 15.60 -2.25
CA PRO A 73 -7.47 16.78 -1.54
C PRO A 73 -7.24 16.76 -0.03
N GLY A 74 -7.39 15.61 0.62
CA GLY A 74 -7.16 15.44 2.06
C GLY A 74 -5.68 15.58 2.43
N GLU A 75 -4.81 15.01 1.63
CA GLU A 75 -3.36 15.04 1.79
C GLU A 75 -2.84 16.47 1.56
N LEU A 76 -3.22 17.09 0.44
CA LEU A 76 -2.86 18.46 0.10
C LEU A 76 -3.24 19.44 1.22
N SER A 77 -4.48 19.33 1.71
CA SER A 77 -4.97 20.16 2.82
C SER A 77 -4.14 19.99 4.10
N ARG A 78 -3.73 18.75 4.44
CA ARG A 78 -2.87 18.48 5.59
C ARG A 78 -1.47 19.07 5.39
N ILE A 79 -0.86 18.87 4.22
CA ILE A 79 0.48 19.40 3.89
C ILE A 79 0.49 20.93 4.05
N GLN A 80 -0.51 21.61 3.50
CA GLN A 80 -0.61 23.08 3.60
C GLN A 80 -0.80 23.56 5.04
N ARG A 81 -1.66 22.88 5.84
CA ARG A 81 -1.84 23.21 7.27
C ARG A 81 -0.58 22.97 8.09
N SER A 82 0.27 22.05 7.70
CA SER A 82 1.54 21.79 8.39
C SER A 82 2.63 22.84 8.09
N GLY A 83 2.37 23.74 7.13
CA GLY A 83 3.33 24.75 6.67
C GLY A 83 4.13 24.33 5.44
N GLY A 84 3.83 23.15 4.84
CA GLY A 84 4.41 22.68 3.59
C GLY A 84 3.62 23.14 2.35
N PHE A 85 4.09 22.77 1.19
CA PHE A 85 3.44 22.99 -0.10
C PHE A 85 3.57 21.76 -1.00
N VAL A 86 2.81 21.74 -2.09
CA VAL A 86 2.93 20.72 -3.13
C VAL A 86 3.26 21.40 -4.44
N GLU A 87 4.29 20.92 -5.11
CA GLU A 87 4.76 21.36 -6.43
C GLU A 87 5.13 20.11 -7.24
N ASP A 88 4.64 20.04 -8.48
CA ASP A 88 4.84 18.92 -9.39
C ASP A 88 4.50 17.54 -8.75
N GLY A 89 3.39 17.48 -7.99
CA GLY A 89 2.96 16.26 -7.30
C GLY A 89 3.83 15.86 -6.11
N ARG A 90 4.72 16.75 -5.63
CA ARG A 90 5.71 16.45 -4.59
C ARG A 90 5.56 17.38 -3.38
N VAL A 91 5.67 16.81 -2.19
CA VAL A 91 5.75 17.57 -0.94
C VAL A 91 7.04 18.38 -0.95
N ASN A 92 6.93 19.70 -0.79
CA ASN A 92 8.03 20.66 -0.85
C ASN A 92 8.87 20.55 -2.14
N GLY A 93 8.26 20.11 -3.25
CA GLY A 93 8.93 19.89 -4.54
C GLY A 93 9.86 18.68 -4.60
N MET A 94 9.90 17.83 -3.56
CA MET A 94 10.88 16.73 -3.48
C MET A 94 10.26 15.33 -3.35
N LEU A 95 9.38 15.10 -2.39
CA LEU A 95 8.86 13.77 -2.06
C LEU A 95 7.52 13.48 -2.75
N ALA A 96 7.45 12.42 -3.56
CA ALA A 96 6.30 12.06 -4.38
C ALA A 96 5.14 11.39 -3.62
N LEU A 97 5.25 11.26 -2.31
CA LEU A 97 4.24 10.66 -1.45
C LEU A 97 3.96 11.55 -0.22
N SER A 98 2.79 11.38 0.38
CA SER A 98 2.34 12.23 1.50
C SER A 98 2.23 11.47 2.83
N ARG A 99 2.46 10.15 2.83
CA ARG A 99 2.52 9.35 4.06
C ARG A 99 3.64 8.31 3.99
N ALA A 100 4.42 8.20 5.08
CA ALA A 100 5.53 7.28 5.20
C ALA A 100 5.91 7.04 6.66
N LEU A 101 6.60 5.94 6.93
CA LEU A 101 7.40 5.76 8.14
C LEU A 101 8.79 6.36 7.87
N GLY A 102 9.43 6.98 8.87
CA GLY A 102 10.67 7.73 8.63
C GLY A 102 10.41 9.11 8.02
N ASP A 103 11.21 9.55 7.06
CA ASP A 103 11.11 10.87 6.40
C ASP A 103 10.96 12.01 7.40
N PHE A 104 11.83 12.04 8.41
CA PHE A 104 11.72 12.92 9.57
C PHE A 104 11.86 14.41 9.22
N GLU A 105 12.50 14.74 8.12
CA GLU A 105 12.60 16.12 7.66
C GLU A 105 11.23 16.77 7.37
N TYR A 106 10.22 15.97 7.00
CA TYR A 106 8.85 16.43 6.78
C TYR A 106 7.96 16.35 8.04
N LYS A 107 8.54 15.99 9.18
CA LYS A 107 7.84 15.76 10.47
C LYS A 107 8.36 16.66 11.59
N GLY A 108 8.99 17.76 11.23
CA GLY A 108 9.66 18.66 12.18
C GLY A 108 8.76 19.72 12.83
N ASN A 109 7.47 19.82 12.51
CA ASN A 109 6.59 20.80 13.12
C ASN A 109 6.16 20.36 14.53
N THR A 110 6.87 20.85 15.55
CA THR A 110 6.66 20.49 16.97
C THR A 110 5.31 20.96 17.52
N GLN A 111 4.58 21.81 16.83
CA GLN A 111 3.25 22.27 17.22
C GLN A 111 2.12 21.35 16.75
N LEU A 112 2.45 20.36 15.90
CA LEU A 112 1.48 19.45 15.33
C LEU A 112 1.72 18.01 15.79
N PRO A 113 0.67 17.23 16.03
CA PRO A 113 0.79 15.80 16.27
C PRO A 113 1.29 15.07 15.00
N CYS A 114 1.82 13.86 15.15
CA CYS A 114 2.38 13.07 14.05
C CYS A 114 1.43 12.92 12.85
N ARG A 115 0.13 12.80 13.11
CA ARG A 115 -0.89 12.65 12.05
C ARG A 115 -1.02 13.87 11.14
N ASP A 116 -0.70 15.05 11.66
CA ASP A 116 -0.94 16.33 10.98
C ASP A 116 0.34 16.93 10.37
N GLN A 117 1.46 16.19 10.45
CA GLN A 117 2.72 16.55 9.79
C GLN A 117 2.59 16.56 8.26
N ALA A 118 3.49 17.21 7.55
CA ALA A 118 3.49 17.28 6.08
C ALA A 118 3.51 15.87 5.47
N VAL A 119 4.38 14.99 5.95
CA VAL A 119 4.35 13.56 5.66
C VAL A 119 3.91 12.81 6.92
N SER A 120 2.74 12.20 6.88
CA SER A 120 2.14 11.55 8.04
C SER A 120 2.51 10.07 8.11
N PRO A 121 2.88 9.51 9.28
CA PRO A 121 3.02 8.07 9.46
C PRO A 121 1.67 7.36 9.68
N PHE A 122 0.57 8.11 9.71
CA PHE A 122 -0.73 7.58 10.12
C PHE A 122 -1.37 6.79 8.97
N PRO A 123 -1.71 5.50 9.15
CA PRO A 123 -2.32 4.71 8.10
C PRO A 123 -3.82 4.98 7.98
N ASP A 124 -4.34 4.83 6.77
CA ASP A 124 -5.75 4.56 6.59
C ASP A 124 -6.03 3.06 6.75
N VAL A 125 -7.20 2.73 7.32
CA VAL A 125 -7.59 1.34 7.60
C VAL A 125 -8.91 1.03 6.91
N ARG A 126 -8.90 -0.04 6.09
CA ARG A 126 -10.12 -0.61 5.48
C ARG A 126 -10.33 -2.03 5.98
N ILE A 127 -11.58 -2.38 6.21
CA ILE A 127 -11.98 -3.71 6.69
C ILE A 127 -13.01 -4.27 5.72
N GLU A 128 -12.79 -5.49 5.25
CA GLU A 128 -13.69 -6.20 4.35
C GLU A 128 -14.02 -7.59 4.91
N PRO A 129 -15.27 -8.02 4.84
CA PRO A 129 -15.64 -9.38 5.21
C PRO A 129 -15.07 -10.39 4.20
N ILE A 130 -14.72 -11.56 4.70
CA ILE A 130 -14.42 -12.74 3.87
C ILE A 130 -15.75 -13.39 3.50
N ASP A 131 -16.04 -13.48 2.21
CA ASP A 131 -17.24 -14.12 1.66
C ASP A 131 -16.85 -15.11 0.55
N ALA A 132 -17.84 -15.83 0.02
CA ALA A 132 -17.62 -16.86 -1.01
C ALA A 132 -16.94 -16.32 -2.30
N GLY A 133 -17.01 -15.02 -2.56
CA GLY A 133 -16.34 -14.37 -3.68
C GLY A 133 -14.89 -13.99 -3.39
N THR A 134 -14.44 -14.03 -2.14
CA THR A 134 -13.09 -13.63 -1.73
C THR A 134 -12.08 -14.69 -2.15
N GLN A 135 -11.11 -14.35 -2.98
CA GLN A 135 -10.21 -15.31 -3.63
C GLN A 135 -8.76 -15.14 -3.20
N TYR A 136 -8.17 -14.00 -3.45
CA TYR A 136 -6.79 -13.71 -3.07
C TYR A 136 -6.58 -12.20 -2.89
N ILE A 137 -5.46 -11.86 -2.26
CA ILE A 137 -5.01 -10.49 -2.05
C ILE A 137 -3.67 -10.32 -2.74
N CYS A 138 -3.49 -9.19 -3.42
CA CYS A 138 -2.21 -8.75 -3.97
C CYS A 138 -1.79 -7.46 -3.26
N LEU A 139 -0.60 -7.46 -2.66
CA LEU A 139 0.06 -6.28 -2.11
C LEU A 139 1.27 -5.98 -2.98
N ALA A 140 1.47 -4.73 -3.37
CA ALA A 140 2.66 -4.35 -4.12
C ALA A 140 3.05 -2.89 -3.88
N CYS A 141 4.30 -2.56 -4.20
CA CYS A 141 4.78 -1.18 -4.25
C CYS A 141 4.35 -0.51 -5.57
N ASP A 142 4.61 0.77 -5.67
CA ASP A 142 4.28 1.63 -6.80
C ASP A 142 4.91 1.20 -8.14
N GLY A 143 6.08 0.54 -8.12
CA GLY A 143 6.67 -0.05 -9.34
C GLY A 143 5.73 -0.97 -10.13
N ILE A 144 4.72 -1.56 -9.47
CA ILE A 144 3.64 -2.30 -10.13
C ILE A 144 2.47 -1.37 -10.48
N TRP A 145 2.06 -0.53 -9.53
CA TRP A 145 0.82 0.25 -9.64
C TRP A 145 0.94 1.45 -10.58
N ASP A 146 2.15 1.92 -10.83
CA ASP A 146 2.41 2.95 -11.86
C ASP A 146 2.29 2.38 -13.28
N VAL A 147 2.50 1.06 -13.44
CA VAL A 147 2.43 0.37 -14.74
C VAL A 147 1.06 -0.25 -15.00
N LYS A 148 0.39 -0.77 -13.95
CA LYS A 148 -0.88 -1.50 -14.07
C LYS A 148 -1.95 -0.90 -13.17
N THR A 149 -3.16 -0.80 -13.71
CA THR A 149 -4.33 -0.59 -12.86
C THR A 149 -4.59 -1.80 -11.98
N SER A 150 -5.32 -1.59 -10.88
CA SER A 150 -5.71 -2.67 -9.97
C SER A 150 -6.41 -3.83 -10.69
N GLN A 151 -7.31 -3.53 -11.65
CA GLN A 151 -8.01 -4.57 -12.42
C GLN A 151 -7.07 -5.30 -13.40
N GLN A 152 -6.15 -4.60 -14.07
CA GLN A 152 -5.18 -5.23 -14.96
C GLN A 152 -4.27 -6.22 -14.23
N ALA A 153 -3.82 -5.88 -13.01
CA ALA A 153 -3.02 -6.79 -12.18
C ALA A 153 -3.85 -8.03 -11.76
N ILE A 154 -5.11 -7.83 -11.35
CA ILE A 154 -6.02 -8.94 -11.01
C ILE A 154 -6.30 -9.83 -12.22
N ASP A 155 -6.59 -9.26 -13.40
CA ASP A 155 -6.82 -10.03 -14.63
C ASP A 155 -5.59 -10.85 -15.00
N PHE A 156 -4.41 -10.24 -14.91
CA PHE A 156 -3.14 -10.92 -15.20
C PHE A 156 -2.90 -12.11 -14.27
N LEU A 157 -3.02 -11.90 -12.96
CA LEU A 157 -2.83 -12.97 -11.97
C LEU A 157 -3.90 -14.05 -12.09
N THR A 158 -5.15 -13.67 -12.33
CA THR A 158 -6.24 -14.63 -12.55
C THR A 158 -5.96 -15.54 -13.75
N ALA A 159 -5.47 -14.97 -14.84
CA ALA A 159 -5.16 -15.75 -16.05
C ALA A 159 -3.92 -16.64 -15.86
N ARG A 160 -2.90 -16.21 -15.15
CA ARG A 160 -1.60 -16.88 -15.05
C ARG A 160 -1.56 -17.87 -13.88
N VAL A 161 -2.09 -17.48 -12.72
CA VAL A 161 -2.06 -18.27 -11.49
C VAL A 161 -3.26 -19.21 -11.42
N TYR A 162 -4.46 -18.69 -11.63
CA TYR A 162 -5.72 -19.44 -11.45
C TYR A 162 -6.26 -20.02 -12.76
N ARG A 163 -5.63 -19.72 -13.90
CA ARG A 163 -6.09 -20.17 -15.24
C ARG A 163 -7.59 -19.98 -15.43
N SER A 164 -8.12 -18.90 -14.86
CA SER A 164 -9.55 -18.54 -14.82
C SER A 164 -10.44 -19.58 -14.07
N ASN A 165 -9.88 -20.44 -13.27
CA ASN A 165 -10.61 -21.42 -12.46
C ASN A 165 -10.27 -21.34 -10.98
N PHE A 166 -11.05 -20.58 -10.23
CA PHE A 166 -10.86 -20.38 -8.79
C PHE A 166 -11.27 -21.58 -7.91
N ASN A 167 -11.91 -22.60 -8.49
CA ASN A 167 -12.25 -23.83 -7.76
C ASN A 167 -11.09 -24.82 -7.68
N GLN A 168 -10.01 -24.55 -8.40
CA GLN A 168 -8.80 -25.38 -8.37
C GLN A 168 -7.83 -24.81 -7.33
N ARG A 169 -7.30 -25.67 -6.47
CA ARG A 169 -6.22 -25.29 -5.56
C ARG A 169 -4.97 -24.91 -6.37
N VAL A 170 -4.42 -23.75 -6.09
CA VAL A 170 -3.20 -23.25 -6.75
C VAL A 170 -1.99 -23.74 -5.97
N SER A 171 -0.95 -24.21 -6.68
CA SER A 171 0.31 -24.56 -6.05
C SER A 171 1.13 -23.31 -5.72
N MET A 172 2.02 -23.41 -4.72
CA MET A 172 2.98 -22.33 -4.43
C MET A 172 3.83 -21.99 -5.64
N SER A 173 4.24 -23.00 -6.42
CA SER A 173 5.03 -22.81 -7.64
C SER A 173 4.28 -22.05 -8.73
N ASP A 174 2.96 -22.27 -8.88
CA ASP A 174 2.15 -21.50 -9.84
C ASP A 174 2.02 -20.05 -9.40
N MET A 175 1.84 -19.80 -8.09
CA MET A 175 1.80 -18.43 -7.54
C MET A 175 3.12 -17.72 -7.75
N GLU A 176 4.24 -18.35 -7.41
CA GLU A 176 5.58 -17.81 -7.57
C GLU A 176 5.88 -17.51 -9.04
N THR A 177 5.57 -18.43 -9.94
CA THR A 177 5.73 -18.23 -11.39
C THR A 177 4.87 -17.09 -11.91
N GLY A 178 3.60 -17.03 -11.50
CA GLY A 178 2.67 -15.97 -11.93
C GLY A 178 3.08 -14.60 -11.42
N MET A 179 3.59 -14.52 -10.19
CA MET A 179 4.13 -13.28 -9.63
C MET A 179 5.40 -12.84 -10.37
N GLY A 180 6.35 -13.74 -10.64
CA GLY A 180 7.54 -13.44 -11.45
C GLY A 180 7.15 -12.88 -12.82
N GLN A 181 6.19 -13.51 -13.50
CA GLN A 181 5.68 -13.03 -14.78
C GLN A 181 5.01 -11.65 -14.68
N LEU A 182 4.34 -11.32 -13.57
CA LEU A 182 3.77 -10.00 -13.33
C LEU A 182 4.87 -8.94 -13.24
N LEU A 183 5.94 -9.22 -12.49
CA LEU A 183 7.09 -8.33 -12.36
C LEU A 183 7.75 -8.10 -13.72
N ASP A 184 8.02 -9.18 -14.47
CA ASP A 184 8.61 -9.12 -15.82
C ASP A 184 7.75 -8.29 -16.79
N ASP A 185 6.42 -8.44 -16.72
CA ASP A 185 5.47 -7.70 -17.57
C ASP A 185 5.38 -6.21 -17.21
N CYS A 186 5.71 -5.85 -15.96
CA CYS A 186 5.79 -4.46 -15.53
C CYS A 186 7.13 -3.81 -15.88
N CYS A 187 8.19 -4.57 -16.08
CA CYS A 187 9.50 -4.02 -16.45
C CYS A 187 9.50 -3.36 -17.83
N ALA A 188 10.06 -2.17 -17.90
CA ALA A 188 10.22 -1.46 -19.18
C ALA A 188 11.08 -2.28 -20.15
N ARG A 189 10.60 -2.49 -21.37
CA ARG A 189 11.37 -3.16 -22.43
C ARG A 189 12.50 -2.29 -22.97
N ASP A 190 12.32 -1.00 -22.96
CA ASP A 190 13.30 0.00 -23.36
C ASP A 190 13.22 1.19 -22.39
N ILE A 191 14.27 1.34 -21.60
CA ILE A 191 14.39 2.39 -20.58
C ILE A 191 14.37 3.78 -21.20
N ALA A 192 15.00 3.95 -22.36
CA ALA A 192 15.14 5.26 -22.97
C ALA A 192 13.81 5.87 -23.44
N SER A 193 12.86 5.02 -23.83
CA SER A 193 11.55 5.45 -24.33
C SER A 193 10.44 5.38 -23.25
N SER A 194 10.72 4.75 -22.10
CA SER A 194 9.71 4.48 -21.07
C SER A 194 9.27 5.71 -20.26
N GLN A 195 10.03 6.80 -20.33
CA GLN A 195 9.85 7.98 -19.46
C GLN A 195 9.85 7.64 -17.96
N GLY A 196 10.61 6.60 -17.57
CA GLY A 196 10.70 6.09 -16.21
C GLY A 196 9.64 5.03 -15.84
N LEU A 197 8.60 4.84 -16.64
CA LEU A 197 7.57 3.84 -16.38
C LEU A 197 8.15 2.42 -16.50
N GLY A 198 7.95 1.59 -15.47
CA GLY A 198 8.49 0.24 -15.42
C GLY A 198 10.00 0.16 -15.16
N CYS A 199 10.61 1.25 -14.67
CA CYS A 199 12.04 1.31 -14.35
C CYS A 199 12.31 1.28 -12.84
N ASP A 200 11.28 1.21 -12.02
CA ASP A 200 11.42 1.21 -10.57
C ASP A 200 11.66 -0.20 -10.02
N ASN A 201 12.13 -0.28 -8.77
CA ASN A 201 12.18 -1.52 -8.01
C ASN A 201 10.77 -2.04 -7.77
N MET A 202 10.59 -3.36 -7.86
CA MET A 202 9.29 -3.99 -7.74
C MET A 202 9.30 -5.03 -6.64
N THR A 203 8.30 -4.95 -5.76
CA THR A 203 8.02 -5.97 -4.74
C THR A 203 6.53 -6.24 -4.73
N ALA A 204 6.15 -7.51 -4.77
CA ALA A 204 4.75 -7.90 -4.70
C ALA A 204 4.56 -9.19 -3.89
N ILE A 205 3.42 -9.29 -3.23
CA ILE A 205 2.99 -10.46 -2.44
C ILE A 205 1.60 -10.87 -2.89
N ILE A 206 1.37 -12.15 -3.10
CA ILE A 206 0.05 -12.73 -3.29
C ILE A 206 -0.30 -13.67 -2.14
N VAL A 207 -1.51 -13.54 -1.63
CA VAL A 207 -2.03 -14.39 -0.54
C VAL A 207 -3.37 -14.99 -0.97
N GLU A 208 -3.42 -16.32 -1.14
CA GLU A 208 -4.66 -17.04 -1.41
C GLU A 208 -5.53 -17.12 -0.16
N ILE A 209 -6.83 -16.87 -0.28
CA ILE A 209 -7.80 -16.98 0.81
C ILE A 209 -8.52 -18.33 0.69
N ASN A 210 -8.09 -19.29 1.49
CA ASN A 210 -8.72 -20.62 1.54
C ASN A 210 -9.92 -20.62 2.49
N GLN A 211 -11.14 -20.71 1.94
CA GLN A 211 -12.38 -20.76 2.73
C GLN A 211 -12.78 -22.18 3.16
N ASN A 212 -12.06 -23.20 2.68
CA ASN A 212 -12.39 -24.61 2.92
C ASN A 212 -11.60 -25.17 4.12
N LYS A 213 -11.90 -24.66 5.34
CA LYS A 213 -11.55 -25.37 6.58
C LYS A 213 -12.57 -25.09 7.68
#